data_be20ff1f328d74c4643e9965b8f4c614
#
_entry.id   be20ff1f328d74c4643e9965b8f4c614
#
_cell.length_a   1.000
_cell.length_b   1.000
_cell.length_c   1.000
_cell.angle_alpha   90.00
_cell.angle_beta   90.00
_cell.angle_gamma   90.00
#
_symmetry.space_group_name_H-M   'P 1'
#
loop_
_entity.id
_entity.type
_entity.pdbx_description
1 polymer ?
#
loop_
_entity_poly.entity_id
_entity_poly.type
_entity_poly.pdbx_seq_one_letter_code
_entity_poly.pdbx_strand_id
1 'polypeptide(L)'
;MLDCWRLKGASPAQLLLDELLPSSGLDHGLIGQELRLRLSGAPGPSLLLDGLWFSRPHGGITRVWEQILRCWQLPGLITPQAPLAIIDRNSHLALTGSFENLTGAEVDPLDYSAVAGLSYENSQLARSWGASVFLSSWISTSAGFDLEPSLSQLHELILVHDCLPERGSKDALLLHQRRRWLKGASRCLAVSAATAVDLEGLLQLPTGSVPWCYSGPDRIFHATFADPDSAKLWPQLQQRSGLNHPYVLLPATSGPGSYKNPELVAAALAEHGLQQIQLVLSGLAAETHCATLLEQFPHLQGRCLVAGFTDLELALAYRHALAVVLPSRIEGFGLPAIEALASGATVLVADARGLREAGAGACPRVSTSDPTDLAAWLRLLLDNPSRAWLLRHLQRRAQQRLQQLHPDLLGLALLALARQCCGRATN
;
A
#
# COMPACT_ATOMS: atom_id res chain seq x y z
N MET A 1 -13.49 -1.53 -15.13
CA MET A 1 -14.72 -1.93 -14.41
C MET A 1 -15.86 -0.96 -14.66
N LEU A 2 -15.74 0.32 -14.30
CA LEU A 2 -16.80 1.34 -14.54
C LEU A 2 -17.21 1.49 -16.00
N ASP A 3 -16.26 1.46 -16.92
CA ASP A 3 -16.58 1.49 -18.36
C ASP A 3 -17.32 0.23 -18.82
N CYS A 4 -17.01 -0.92 -18.23
CA CYS A 4 -17.74 -2.15 -18.47
C CYS A 4 -19.21 -2.05 -18.01
N TRP A 5 -19.46 -1.46 -16.84
CA TRP A 5 -20.80 -1.21 -16.32
C TRP A 5 -21.61 -0.28 -17.23
N ARG A 6 -20.98 0.82 -17.69
CA ARG A 6 -21.63 1.81 -18.57
C ARG A 6 -21.94 1.28 -19.96
N LEU A 7 -21.01 0.48 -20.53
CA LEU A 7 -21.10 0.05 -21.93
C LEU A 7 -21.81 -1.30 -22.09
N LYS A 8 -21.69 -2.20 -21.12
CA LYS A 8 -22.14 -3.59 -21.22
C LYS A 8 -23.20 -4.01 -20.20
N GLY A 9 -23.54 -3.12 -19.27
CA GLY A 9 -24.53 -3.39 -18.22
C GLY A 9 -24.00 -4.15 -17.00
N ALA A 10 -24.89 -4.44 -16.05
CA ALA A 10 -24.55 -4.95 -14.72
C ALA A 10 -23.91 -6.37 -14.74
N SER A 11 -24.40 -7.25 -15.60
CA SER A 11 -23.99 -8.66 -15.62
C SER A 11 -22.51 -8.89 -15.96
N PRO A 12 -21.94 -8.25 -17.02
CA PRO A 12 -20.51 -8.36 -17.32
C PRO A 12 -19.62 -7.67 -16.28
N ALA A 13 -20.11 -6.60 -15.64
CA ALA A 13 -19.35 -5.96 -14.57
C ALA A 13 -19.32 -6.81 -13.30
N GLN A 14 -20.39 -7.55 -13.02
CA GLN A 14 -20.41 -8.53 -11.93
C GLN A 14 -19.44 -9.66 -12.19
N LEU A 15 -19.35 -10.18 -13.43
CA LEU A 15 -18.34 -11.18 -13.80
C LEU A 15 -16.92 -10.67 -13.60
N LEU A 16 -16.65 -9.40 -13.95
CA LEU A 16 -15.34 -8.78 -13.68
C LEU A 16 -15.06 -8.63 -12.18
N LEU A 17 -16.05 -8.28 -11.39
CA LEU A 17 -15.93 -8.31 -9.92
C LEU A 17 -15.64 -9.73 -9.45
N ASP A 18 -16.35 -10.74 -9.93
CA ASP A 18 -16.17 -12.13 -9.55
C ASP A 18 -14.77 -12.66 -9.89
N GLU A 19 -14.16 -12.21 -10.99
CA GLU A 19 -12.77 -12.50 -11.33
C GLU A 19 -11.75 -11.85 -10.38
N LEU A 20 -12.08 -10.69 -9.80
CA LEU A 20 -11.24 -9.97 -8.83
C LEU A 20 -11.40 -10.49 -7.38
N LEU A 21 -12.32 -11.41 -7.16
CA LEU A 21 -12.74 -11.97 -5.89
C LEU A 21 -11.65 -12.53 -4.97
N PRO A 22 -10.64 -13.25 -5.48
CA PRO A 22 -9.56 -13.75 -4.64
C PRO A 22 -8.73 -12.64 -3.98
N SER A 23 -8.96 -11.37 -4.38
CA SER A 23 -8.25 -10.19 -3.88
C SER A 23 -8.92 -9.51 -2.69
N SER A 24 -10.02 -10.06 -2.21
CA SER A 24 -10.81 -9.44 -1.15
C SER A 24 -11.51 -10.49 -0.29
N GLY A 25 -11.50 -10.28 1.02
CA GLY A 25 -12.33 -11.00 1.98
C GLY A 25 -13.67 -10.29 2.25
N LEU A 26 -14.09 -9.41 1.34
CA LEU A 26 -15.41 -8.77 1.36
C LEU A 26 -16.42 -9.56 0.54
N ASP A 27 -17.69 -9.50 0.94
CA ASP A 27 -18.79 -9.91 0.08
C ASP A 27 -18.87 -8.97 -1.14
N HIS A 28 -18.70 -9.52 -2.32
CA HIS A 28 -18.66 -8.82 -3.59
C HIS A 28 -20.03 -8.29 -4.01
N GLY A 29 -21.07 -8.94 -3.54
CA GLY A 29 -22.43 -8.43 -3.68
C GLY A 29 -22.53 -7.01 -3.12
N LEU A 30 -21.83 -6.73 -2.01
CA LEU A 30 -21.83 -5.40 -1.39
C LEU A 30 -21.13 -4.35 -2.27
N ILE A 31 -19.95 -4.67 -2.83
CA ILE A 31 -19.23 -3.75 -3.72
C ILE A 31 -20.06 -3.50 -4.99
N GLY A 32 -20.61 -4.56 -5.58
CA GLY A 32 -21.45 -4.45 -6.77
C GLY A 32 -22.76 -3.71 -6.51
N GLN A 33 -23.37 -3.86 -5.35
CA GLN A 33 -24.55 -3.11 -4.93
C GLN A 33 -24.25 -1.62 -4.76
N GLU A 34 -23.16 -1.29 -4.02
CA GLU A 34 -22.75 0.10 -3.83
C GLU A 34 -22.46 0.79 -5.15
N LEU A 35 -21.75 0.10 -6.05
CA LEU A 35 -21.43 0.63 -7.36
C LEU A 35 -22.71 0.89 -8.18
N ARG A 36 -23.67 -0.02 -8.18
CA ARG A 36 -25.00 0.20 -8.84
C ARG A 36 -25.71 1.42 -8.28
N LEU A 37 -25.77 1.54 -6.95
CA LEU A 37 -26.46 2.66 -6.29
C LEU A 37 -25.81 3.99 -6.65
N ARG A 38 -24.50 4.10 -6.63
CA ARG A 38 -23.80 5.34 -6.99
C ARG A 38 -23.97 5.70 -8.45
N LEU A 39 -23.84 4.75 -9.36
CA LEU A 39 -24.02 4.99 -10.80
C LEU A 39 -25.47 5.30 -11.18
N SER A 40 -26.46 4.90 -10.37
CA SER A 40 -27.85 5.32 -10.54
C SER A 40 -28.15 6.69 -9.90
N GLY A 41 -27.18 7.34 -9.25
CA GLY A 41 -27.38 8.60 -8.54
C GLY A 41 -28.12 8.48 -7.22
N ALA A 42 -28.21 7.26 -6.65
CA ALA A 42 -28.87 7.06 -5.36
C ALA A 42 -28.09 7.75 -4.22
N PRO A 43 -28.77 8.27 -3.19
CA PRO A 43 -28.13 8.84 -2.02
C PRO A 43 -27.16 7.86 -1.35
N GLY A 44 -26.02 8.37 -0.87
CA GLY A 44 -24.99 7.63 -0.18
C GLY A 44 -24.50 8.34 1.07
N PRO A 45 -23.65 7.70 1.87
CA PRO A 45 -23.06 8.34 3.03
C PRO A 45 -22.23 9.56 2.61
N SER A 46 -22.30 10.62 3.43
CA SER A 46 -21.42 11.77 3.36
C SER A 46 -20.10 11.41 4.07
N LEU A 47 -18.98 11.46 3.32
CA LEU A 47 -17.67 11.03 3.80
C LEU A 47 -16.82 12.24 4.15
N LEU A 48 -16.20 12.24 5.31
CA LEU A 48 -15.16 13.20 5.69
C LEU A 48 -13.84 12.47 5.90
N LEU A 49 -12.86 12.77 5.05
CA LEU A 49 -11.52 12.19 5.12
C LEU A 49 -10.55 13.19 5.78
N ASP A 50 -9.96 12.82 6.91
CA ASP A 50 -8.84 13.58 7.47
C ASP A 50 -7.56 13.29 6.69
N GLY A 51 -7.07 14.30 5.99
CA GLY A 51 -5.86 14.25 5.16
C GLY A 51 -4.55 14.32 5.95
N LEU A 52 -4.54 13.96 7.23
CA LEU A 52 -3.39 14.09 8.14
C LEU A 52 -2.07 13.57 7.54
N TRP A 53 -2.07 12.40 6.90
CA TRP A 53 -0.87 11.80 6.32
C TRP A 53 -0.40 12.48 5.04
N PHE A 54 -1.24 13.27 4.38
CA PHE A 54 -0.91 13.92 3.09
C PHE A 54 0.06 15.09 3.23
N SER A 55 0.35 15.54 4.45
CA SER A 55 1.43 16.48 4.77
C SER A 55 2.82 15.83 4.79
N ARG A 56 2.90 14.49 4.69
CA ARG A 56 4.17 13.75 4.69
C ARG A 56 4.71 13.56 3.26
N PRO A 57 6.04 13.38 3.12
CA PRO A 57 6.64 12.99 1.86
C PRO A 57 5.99 11.72 1.29
N HIS A 58 6.01 11.59 -0.02
CA HIS A 58 5.44 10.46 -0.73
C HIS A 58 6.01 9.11 -0.24
N GLY A 59 5.13 8.15 0.02
CA GLY A 59 5.47 6.84 0.57
C GLY A 59 4.34 5.82 0.37
N GLY A 60 4.50 4.61 0.91
CA GLY A 60 3.55 3.52 0.69
C GLY A 60 2.11 3.84 1.09
N ILE A 61 1.91 4.47 2.25
CA ILE A 61 0.57 4.88 2.72
C ILE A 61 -0.02 5.94 1.78
N THR A 62 0.79 6.94 1.38
CA THR A 62 0.37 7.98 0.43
C THR A 62 -0.07 7.37 -0.89
N ARG A 63 0.68 6.40 -1.44
CA ARG A 63 0.33 5.69 -2.68
C ARG A 63 -1.00 4.95 -2.59
N VAL A 64 -1.28 4.29 -1.47
CA VAL A 64 -2.58 3.63 -1.26
C VAL A 64 -3.71 4.66 -1.33
N TRP A 65 -3.56 5.79 -0.62
CA TRP A 65 -4.58 6.83 -0.62
C TRP A 65 -4.71 7.53 -1.98
N GLU A 66 -3.62 7.73 -2.71
CA GLU A 66 -3.69 8.22 -4.10
C GLU A 66 -4.53 7.33 -4.99
N GLN A 67 -4.36 6.02 -4.90
CA GLN A 67 -5.18 5.07 -5.68
C GLN A 67 -6.65 5.15 -5.29
N ILE A 68 -6.95 5.24 -3.99
CA ILE A 68 -8.31 5.40 -3.47
C ILE A 68 -8.93 6.70 -4.00
N LEU A 69 -8.22 7.82 -3.89
CA LEU A 69 -8.70 9.13 -4.35
C LEU A 69 -8.89 9.16 -5.88
N ARG A 70 -7.96 8.57 -6.65
CA ARG A 70 -8.13 8.42 -8.12
C ARG A 70 -9.34 7.57 -8.48
N CYS A 71 -9.61 6.48 -7.74
CA CYS A 71 -10.83 5.72 -7.90
C CYS A 71 -12.06 6.59 -7.63
N TRP A 72 -12.04 7.36 -6.55
CA TRP A 72 -13.17 8.21 -6.18
C TRP A 72 -13.42 9.40 -7.09
N GLN A 73 -12.42 9.83 -7.88
CA GLN A 73 -12.60 10.82 -8.96
C GLN A 73 -13.38 10.25 -10.17
N LEU A 74 -13.52 8.93 -10.27
CA LEU A 74 -14.26 8.35 -11.38
C LEU A 74 -15.71 8.83 -11.37
N PRO A 75 -16.25 9.25 -12.53
CA PRO A 75 -17.56 9.86 -12.61
C PRO A 75 -18.67 8.98 -12.01
N GLY A 76 -19.47 9.56 -11.13
CA GLY A 76 -20.61 8.89 -10.49
C GLY A 76 -20.27 8.21 -9.16
N LEU A 77 -19.00 8.19 -8.71
CA LEU A 77 -18.66 7.63 -7.39
C LEU A 77 -18.84 8.65 -6.26
N ILE A 78 -18.36 9.88 -6.46
CA ILE A 78 -18.60 10.99 -5.54
C ILE A 78 -19.53 11.97 -6.24
N THR A 79 -20.63 12.29 -5.61
CA THR A 79 -21.72 13.13 -6.17
C THR A 79 -22.32 14.01 -5.07
N PRO A 80 -23.11 15.04 -5.40
CA PRO A 80 -23.83 15.82 -4.37
C PRO A 80 -24.73 14.99 -3.46
N GLN A 81 -25.23 13.82 -3.93
CA GLN A 81 -26.06 12.90 -3.16
C GLN A 81 -25.25 11.90 -2.33
N ALA A 82 -23.94 11.80 -2.57
CA ALA A 82 -23.00 10.95 -1.85
C ALA A 82 -21.63 11.66 -1.80
N PRO A 83 -21.53 12.79 -1.05
CA PRO A 83 -20.40 13.70 -1.12
C PRO A 83 -19.18 13.20 -0.34
N LEU A 84 -18.02 13.76 -0.69
CA LEU A 84 -16.76 13.63 0.04
C LEU A 84 -16.15 15.00 0.25
N ALA A 85 -15.73 15.29 1.49
CA ALA A 85 -14.81 16.39 1.78
C ALA A 85 -13.52 15.85 2.42
N ILE A 86 -12.45 16.61 2.27
CA ILE A 86 -11.15 16.31 2.87
C ILE A 86 -10.79 17.42 3.84
N ILE A 87 -10.38 17.07 5.06
CA ILE A 87 -9.73 18.01 5.97
C ILE A 87 -8.31 18.19 5.47
N ASP A 88 -8.04 19.36 4.90
CA ASP A 88 -6.71 19.74 4.44
C ASP A 88 -5.87 20.24 5.61
N ARG A 89 -4.71 19.59 5.82
CA ARG A 89 -3.72 19.90 6.84
C ARG A 89 -2.38 20.23 6.21
N ASN A 90 -2.37 21.11 5.20
CA ASN A 90 -1.21 21.43 4.38
C ASN A 90 -0.75 20.23 3.53
N SER A 91 -1.67 19.70 2.76
CA SER A 91 -1.44 18.53 1.90
C SER A 91 -0.45 18.83 0.76
N HIS A 92 0.53 17.95 0.58
CA HIS A 92 1.40 17.92 -0.61
C HIS A 92 0.79 17.11 -1.76
N LEU A 93 -0.35 16.45 -1.52
CA LEU A 93 -1.01 15.60 -2.48
C LEU A 93 -1.95 16.41 -3.37
N ALA A 94 -1.55 16.69 -4.62
CA ALA A 94 -2.32 17.51 -5.57
C ALA A 94 -3.75 16.97 -5.83
N LEU A 95 -3.98 15.67 -5.69
CA LEU A 95 -5.29 15.03 -5.88
C LEU A 95 -6.36 15.54 -4.90
N THR A 96 -5.98 16.05 -3.73
CA THR A 96 -6.93 16.59 -2.75
C THR A 96 -7.69 17.79 -3.29
N GLY A 97 -7.07 18.60 -4.16
CA GLY A 97 -7.70 19.76 -4.80
C GLY A 97 -8.87 19.43 -5.73
N SER A 98 -9.11 18.16 -6.04
CA SER A 98 -10.26 17.72 -6.86
C SER A 98 -11.53 17.47 -6.03
N PHE A 99 -11.45 17.60 -4.72
CA PHE A 99 -12.56 17.38 -3.78
C PHE A 99 -12.84 18.66 -2.99
N GLU A 100 -13.97 18.71 -2.30
CA GLU A 100 -14.24 19.76 -1.33
C GLU A 100 -13.18 19.68 -0.20
N ASN A 101 -12.61 20.83 0.19
CA ASN A 101 -11.59 20.90 1.22
C ASN A 101 -12.09 21.74 2.40
N LEU A 102 -11.91 21.22 3.60
CA LEU A 102 -12.11 21.92 4.86
C LEU A 102 -10.73 22.19 5.48
N THR A 103 -10.49 23.41 5.92
CA THR A 103 -9.22 23.76 6.58
C THR A 103 -9.17 23.12 7.98
N GLY A 104 -8.13 22.35 8.25
CA GLY A 104 -7.82 21.80 9.57
C GLY A 104 -6.48 22.35 10.10
N ALA A 105 -6.24 22.17 11.41
CA ALA A 105 -4.97 22.52 12.02
C ALA A 105 -3.81 21.71 11.42
N GLU A 106 -2.70 22.37 11.11
CA GLU A 106 -1.47 21.71 10.68
C GLU A 106 -0.84 20.98 11.86
N VAL A 107 -0.58 19.70 11.72
CA VAL A 107 0.04 18.84 12.72
C VAL A 107 1.00 17.87 12.05
N ASP A 108 2.18 17.67 12.63
CA ASP A 108 3.04 16.57 12.18
C ASP A 108 2.37 15.22 12.50
N PRO A 109 2.10 14.36 11.53
CA PRO A 109 1.51 13.04 11.75
C PRO A 109 2.30 12.12 12.69
N LEU A 110 3.56 12.43 12.97
CA LEU A 110 4.41 11.69 13.91
C LEU A 110 4.44 12.32 15.32
N ASP A 111 3.85 13.50 15.53
CA ASP A 111 3.57 14.01 16.86
C ASP A 111 2.25 13.41 17.38
N TYR A 112 2.35 12.25 17.99
CA TYR A 112 1.17 11.50 18.45
C TYR A 112 0.39 12.19 19.56
N SER A 113 1.00 13.13 20.29
CA SER A 113 0.31 13.96 21.27
C SER A 113 -0.58 14.99 20.57
N ALA A 114 -0.03 15.67 19.57
CA ALA A 114 -0.79 16.62 18.76
C ALA A 114 -1.90 15.92 17.96
N VAL A 115 -1.62 14.75 17.36
CA VAL A 115 -2.62 13.92 16.67
C VAL A 115 -3.76 13.53 17.59
N ALA A 116 -3.48 13.17 18.84
CA ALA A 116 -4.52 12.87 19.83
C ALA A 116 -5.45 14.08 20.12
N GLY A 117 -4.92 15.30 20.05
CA GLY A 117 -5.66 16.54 20.23
C GLY A 117 -6.64 16.87 19.10
N LEU A 118 -6.46 16.30 17.90
CA LEU A 118 -7.31 16.58 16.72
C LEU A 118 -8.75 16.07 16.85
N SER A 119 -9.02 15.15 17.78
CA SER A 119 -10.34 14.51 17.87
C SER A 119 -11.50 15.50 18.06
N TYR A 120 -11.28 16.57 18.83
CA TYR A 120 -12.32 17.61 19.01
C TYR A 120 -12.58 18.37 17.71
N GLU A 121 -11.53 18.88 17.06
CA GLU A 121 -11.63 19.59 15.78
C GLU A 121 -12.29 18.70 14.72
N ASN A 122 -11.83 17.44 14.58
CA ASN A 122 -12.40 16.47 13.65
C ASN A 122 -13.91 16.27 13.88
N SER A 123 -14.33 16.15 15.16
CA SER A 123 -15.72 16.03 15.52
C SER A 123 -16.54 17.28 15.14
N GLN A 124 -15.99 18.49 15.37
CA GLN A 124 -16.65 19.75 15.01
C GLN A 124 -16.78 19.89 13.48
N LEU A 125 -15.72 19.63 12.73
CA LEU A 125 -15.75 19.68 11.27
C LEU A 125 -16.73 18.66 10.70
N ALA A 126 -16.72 17.43 11.22
CA ALA A 126 -17.65 16.39 10.77
C ALA A 126 -19.12 16.80 10.97
N ARG A 127 -19.45 17.40 12.12
CA ARG A 127 -20.80 17.87 12.39
C ARG A 127 -21.20 19.06 11.55
N SER A 128 -20.33 20.07 11.45
CA SER A 128 -20.64 21.29 10.70
C SER A 128 -20.84 21.02 9.21
N TRP A 129 -20.11 20.05 8.66
CA TRP A 129 -20.24 19.63 7.26
C TRP A 129 -21.36 18.61 7.03
N GLY A 130 -21.83 17.94 8.07
CA GLY A 130 -22.88 16.92 7.98
C GLY A 130 -22.36 15.54 7.56
N ALA A 131 -21.15 15.18 8.00
CA ALA A 131 -20.59 13.87 7.74
C ALA A 131 -21.37 12.76 8.45
N SER A 132 -21.61 11.65 7.77
CA SER A 132 -22.10 10.41 8.34
C SER A 132 -21.01 9.40 8.62
N VAL A 133 -19.89 9.47 7.87
CA VAL A 133 -18.71 8.60 8.03
C VAL A 133 -17.46 9.45 8.05
N PHE A 134 -16.65 9.25 9.07
CA PHE A 134 -15.30 9.80 9.20
C PHE A 134 -14.26 8.74 8.85
N LEU A 135 -13.26 9.14 8.04
CA LEU A 135 -12.08 8.36 7.73
C LEU A 135 -10.83 9.14 8.09
N SER A 136 -9.76 8.46 8.47
CA SER A 136 -8.45 9.07 8.62
C SER A 136 -7.44 8.46 7.67
N SER A 137 -6.63 9.31 7.03
CA SER A 137 -5.50 8.85 6.21
C SER A 137 -4.36 8.25 7.05
N TRP A 138 -4.42 8.42 8.38
CA TRP A 138 -3.46 7.87 9.33
C TRP A 138 -4.19 7.29 10.55
N ILE A 139 -3.98 7.84 11.75
CA ILE A 139 -4.49 7.33 13.03
C ILE A 139 -5.23 8.40 13.84
N SER A 140 -5.66 9.49 13.21
CA SER A 140 -6.54 10.45 13.86
C SER A 140 -7.96 9.88 14.01
N THR A 141 -8.73 10.43 14.95
CA THR A 141 -10.11 10.00 15.24
C THR A 141 -10.99 11.22 15.46
N SER A 142 -12.27 11.09 15.21
CA SER A 142 -13.31 12.01 15.65
C SER A 142 -13.98 11.57 16.97
N ALA A 143 -13.66 10.36 17.46
CA ALA A 143 -14.22 9.78 18.68
C ALA A 143 -13.48 10.27 19.94
N GLY A 144 -14.14 10.29 21.06
CA GLY A 144 -13.50 10.47 22.37
C GLY A 144 -13.88 11.69 23.18
N PHE A 145 -14.85 12.49 22.71
CA PHE A 145 -15.54 13.45 23.57
C PHE A 145 -16.94 12.92 23.85
N ASP A 146 -17.25 12.72 25.14
CA ASP A 146 -18.58 12.35 25.64
C ASP A 146 -19.60 13.40 25.22
N LEU A 147 -20.07 13.27 24.01
CA LEU A 147 -21.19 14.04 23.50
C LEU A 147 -22.40 13.12 23.56
N GLU A 148 -23.47 13.65 24.15
CA GLU A 148 -24.76 12.99 24.27
C GLU A 148 -25.00 11.98 23.13
N PRO A 149 -25.22 10.69 23.40
CA PRO A 149 -25.39 9.65 22.37
C PRO A 149 -26.53 9.92 21.38
N SER A 150 -27.35 10.94 21.65
CA SER A 150 -28.58 11.22 20.92
C SER A 150 -28.45 12.09 19.66
N LEU A 151 -27.26 12.65 19.34
CA LEU A 151 -27.18 13.70 18.32
C LEU A 151 -26.27 13.47 17.12
N SER A 152 -25.46 12.40 17.04
CA SER A 152 -24.76 12.14 15.79
C SER A 152 -24.45 10.66 15.58
N GLN A 153 -25.05 10.08 14.57
CA GLN A 153 -24.68 8.77 14.00
C GLN A 153 -23.39 8.94 13.14
N LEU A 154 -22.35 9.59 13.66
CA LEU A 154 -21.06 9.64 12.99
C LEU A 154 -20.35 8.31 13.22
N HIS A 155 -20.07 7.63 12.13
CA HIS A 155 -19.36 6.35 12.14
C HIS A 155 -17.89 6.53 11.76
N GLU A 156 -16.98 5.89 12.47
CA GLU A 156 -15.57 5.83 12.06
C GLU A 156 -15.30 4.58 11.24
N LEU A 157 -14.84 4.77 10.01
CA LEU A 157 -14.31 3.72 9.14
C LEU A 157 -12.80 3.88 9.04
N ILE A 158 -12.06 2.82 9.31
CA ILE A 158 -10.59 2.86 9.29
C ILE A 158 -10.01 1.90 8.27
N LEU A 159 -8.93 2.35 7.61
CA LEU A 159 -8.10 1.52 6.74
C LEU A 159 -6.80 1.17 7.47
N VAL A 160 -6.58 -0.11 7.72
CA VAL A 160 -5.42 -0.59 8.48
C VAL A 160 -4.37 -1.15 7.54
N HIS A 161 -3.23 -0.45 7.46
CA HIS A 161 -2.12 -0.81 6.58
C HIS A 161 -1.27 -1.96 7.14
N ASP A 162 -1.10 -2.01 8.46
CA ASP A 162 -0.35 -3.04 9.16
C ASP A 162 -0.61 -2.99 10.68
N CYS A 163 -0.06 -3.98 11.39
CA CYS A 163 0.02 -4.03 12.85
C CYS A 163 1.50 -4.05 13.33
N LEU A 164 2.41 -3.40 12.59
CA LEU A 164 3.83 -3.35 12.93
C LEU A 164 4.11 -2.62 14.24
N PRO A 165 3.49 -1.45 14.51
CA PRO A 165 3.71 -0.75 15.78
C PRO A 165 3.36 -1.61 16.99
N GLU A 166 2.28 -2.37 16.95
CA GLU A 166 1.84 -3.24 18.04
C GLU A 166 2.79 -4.41 18.31
N ARG A 167 3.60 -4.79 17.31
CA ARG A 167 4.56 -5.90 17.41
C ARG A 167 5.95 -5.49 17.88
N GLY A 168 6.34 -4.22 17.69
CA GLY A 168 7.73 -3.85 17.93
C GLY A 168 7.99 -2.43 18.41
N SER A 169 7.00 -1.53 18.39
CA SER A 169 7.21 -0.16 18.86
C SER A 169 7.33 -0.10 20.38
N LYS A 170 8.27 0.72 20.86
CA LYS A 170 8.41 1.12 22.25
C LYS A 170 7.78 2.50 22.53
N ASP A 171 7.25 3.16 21.48
CA ASP A 171 6.62 4.45 21.62
C ASP A 171 5.22 4.31 22.23
N ALA A 172 5.11 4.68 23.49
CA ALA A 172 3.86 4.56 24.24
C ALA A 172 2.76 5.48 23.73
N LEU A 173 3.11 6.67 23.20
CA LEU A 173 2.13 7.61 22.64
C LEU A 173 1.55 7.08 21.32
N LEU A 174 2.40 6.57 20.43
CA LEU A 174 1.96 5.89 19.21
C LEU A 174 1.00 4.74 19.55
N LEU A 175 1.40 3.84 20.45
CA LEU A 175 0.59 2.68 20.80
C LEU A 175 -0.74 3.08 21.48
N HIS A 176 -0.71 4.14 22.29
CA HIS A 176 -1.93 4.69 22.89
C HIS A 176 -2.88 5.25 21.83
N GLN A 177 -2.36 6.08 20.89
CA GLN A 177 -3.17 6.69 19.84
C GLN A 177 -3.73 5.63 18.87
N ARG A 178 -2.92 4.64 18.46
CA ARG A 178 -3.39 3.54 17.64
C ARG A 178 -4.49 2.72 18.33
N ARG A 179 -4.36 2.46 19.63
CA ARG A 179 -5.40 1.75 20.40
C ARG A 179 -6.72 2.54 20.44
N ARG A 180 -6.65 3.86 20.61
CA ARG A 180 -7.85 4.72 20.54
C ARG A 180 -8.50 4.65 19.17
N TRP A 181 -7.72 4.82 18.13
CA TRP A 181 -8.17 4.74 16.73
C TRP A 181 -8.81 3.39 16.39
N LEU A 182 -8.18 2.29 16.74
CA LEU A 182 -8.71 0.94 16.50
C LEU A 182 -10.00 0.66 17.28
N LYS A 183 -10.08 1.11 18.56
CA LYS A 183 -11.26 0.89 19.41
C LYS A 183 -12.44 1.80 19.07
N GLY A 184 -12.17 3.00 18.54
CA GLY A 184 -13.20 3.95 18.10
C GLY A 184 -13.87 3.56 16.80
N ALA A 185 -13.28 2.64 16.03
CA ALA A 185 -13.77 2.27 14.71
C ALA A 185 -15.13 1.55 14.76
N SER A 186 -16.11 2.06 14.03
CA SER A 186 -17.38 1.36 13.74
C SER A 186 -17.14 0.17 12.81
N ARG A 187 -16.18 0.33 11.90
CA ARG A 187 -15.74 -0.68 10.95
C ARG A 187 -14.25 -0.49 10.63
N CYS A 188 -13.57 -1.59 10.32
CA CYS A 188 -12.21 -1.57 9.78
C CYS A 188 -12.13 -2.35 8.46
N LEU A 189 -11.20 -1.93 7.61
CA LEU A 189 -10.77 -2.64 6.42
C LEU A 189 -9.26 -2.86 6.51
N ALA A 190 -8.80 -4.08 6.39
CA ALA A 190 -7.39 -4.40 6.34
C ALA A 190 -6.89 -4.44 4.88
N VAL A 191 -5.64 -4.03 4.63
CA VAL A 191 -5.05 -4.05 3.27
C VAL A 191 -4.66 -5.47 2.81
N SER A 192 -4.75 -6.48 3.69
CA SER A 192 -4.43 -7.87 3.38
C SER A 192 -5.10 -8.82 4.37
N ALA A 193 -5.20 -10.10 4.01
CA ALA A 193 -5.66 -11.14 4.93
C ALA A 193 -4.71 -11.30 6.13
N ALA A 194 -3.40 -11.13 5.92
CA ALA A 194 -2.41 -11.14 7.01
C ALA A 194 -2.67 -10.03 8.03
N THR A 195 -2.92 -8.80 7.57
CA THR A 195 -3.27 -7.67 8.44
C THR A 195 -4.60 -7.90 9.13
N ALA A 196 -5.60 -8.51 8.46
CA ALA A 196 -6.88 -8.84 9.06
C ALA A 196 -6.71 -9.84 10.23
N VAL A 197 -5.95 -10.92 10.02
CA VAL A 197 -5.65 -11.91 11.07
C VAL A 197 -4.90 -11.28 12.25
N ASP A 198 -3.97 -10.37 11.97
CA ASP A 198 -3.24 -9.65 13.03
C ASP A 198 -4.17 -8.75 13.85
N LEU A 199 -5.11 -8.06 13.19
CA LEU A 199 -6.14 -7.25 13.85
C LEU A 199 -7.10 -8.09 14.68
N GLU A 200 -7.57 -9.21 14.16
CA GLU A 200 -8.44 -10.14 14.88
C GLU A 200 -7.79 -10.60 16.18
N GLY A 201 -6.52 -11.01 16.11
CA GLY A 201 -5.75 -11.36 17.30
C GLY A 201 -5.55 -10.21 18.29
N LEU A 202 -5.22 -9.01 17.79
CA LEU A 202 -4.98 -7.83 18.59
C LEU A 202 -6.24 -7.34 19.33
N LEU A 203 -7.38 -7.36 18.65
CA LEU A 203 -8.67 -6.88 19.16
C LEU A 203 -9.53 -8.00 19.78
N GLN A 204 -9.01 -9.23 19.81
CA GLN A 204 -9.73 -10.41 20.29
C GLN A 204 -11.06 -10.64 19.57
N LEU A 205 -11.07 -10.43 18.26
CA LEU A 205 -12.22 -10.62 17.40
C LEU A 205 -12.31 -12.07 16.88
N PRO A 206 -13.48 -12.53 16.48
CA PRO A 206 -13.63 -13.84 15.81
C PRO A 206 -12.80 -13.90 14.53
N THR A 207 -12.25 -15.05 14.22
CA THR A 207 -11.52 -15.30 12.97
C THR A 207 -12.43 -15.08 11.76
N GLY A 208 -11.94 -14.34 10.78
CA GLY A 208 -12.68 -13.99 9.56
C GLY A 208 -13.69 -12.84 9.74
N SER A 209 -13.68 -12.15 10.88
CA SER A 209 -14.58 -11.02 11.15
C SER A 209 -14.10 -9.68 10.59
N VAL A 210 -12.79 -9.56 10.34
CA VAL A 210 -12.19 -8.35 9.78
C VAL A 210 -12.14 -8.46 8.25
N PRO A 211 -12.89 -7.62 7.52
CA PRO A 211 -12.79 -7.59 6.08
C PRO A 211 -11.42 -7.08 5.62
N TRP A 212 -10.96 -7.58 4.49
CA TRP A 212 -9.71 -7.16 3.87
C TRP A 212 -9.85 -7.01 2.36
N CYS A 213 -8.99 -6.20 1.77
CA CYS A 213 -8.94 -5.97 0.33
C CYS A 213 -7.52 -5.57 -0.07
N TYR A 214 -6.98 -6.24 -1.10
CA TYR A 214 -5.68 -5.87 -1.63
C TYR A 214 -5.73 -4.55 -2.38
N SER A 215 -4.65 -3.75 -2.25
CA SER A 215 -4.35 -2.69 -3.19
C SER A 215 -3.74 -3.27 -4.46
N GLY A 216 -4.08 -2.72 -5.63
CA GLY A 216 -3.38 -3.02 -6.88
C GLY A 216 -2.12 -2.17 -7.03
N PRO A 217 -1.24 -2.47 -8.00
CA PRO A 217 -0.15 -1.56 -8.36
C PRO A 217 -0.69 -0.33 -9.08
N ASP A 218 -0.04 0.83 -8.91
CA ASP A 218 -0.40 2.03 -9.65
C ASP A 218 -0.19 1.82 -11.17
N ARG A 219 -1.02 2.46 -11.97
CA ARG A 219 -1.01 2.35 -13.44
C ARG A 219 0.33 2.74 -14.07
N ILE A 220 1.11 3.61 -13.41
CA ILE A 220 2.42 4.02 -13.88
C ILE A 220 3.39 2.84 -13.99
N PHE A 221 3.29 1.84 -13.12
CA PHE A 221 4.12 0.64 -13.18
C PHE A 221 3.74 -0.29 -14.35
N HIS A 222 2.48 -0.27 -14.78
CA HIS A 222 2.03 -1.00 -15.98
C HIS A 222 2.37 -0.24 -17.27
N ALA A 223 2.25 1.09 -17.29
CA ALA A 223 2.45 1.92 -18.47
C ALA A 223 3.89 1.84 -18.99
N THR A 224 4.89 1.83 -18.09
CA THR A 224 6.30 1.73 -18.48
C THR A 224 6.65 0.44 -19.21
N PHE A 225 5.84 -0.60 -19.06
CA PHE A 225 6.02 -1.86 -19.80
C PHE A 225 5.64 -1.73 -21.28
N ALA A 226 4.69 -0.87 -21.61
CA ALA A 226 4.13 -0.71 -22.95
C ALA A 226 4.63 0.53 -23.70
N ASP A 227 5.28 1.50 -23.00
CA ASP A 227 5.69 2.77 -23.60
C ASP A 227 7.12 2.71 -24.18
N PRO A 228 7.28 2.85 -25.53
CA PRO A 228 8.59 2.88 -26.16
C PRO A 228 9.47 4.07 -25.75
N ASP A 229 8.87 5.19 -25.33
CA ASP A 229 9.62 6.38 -24.91
C ASP A 229 10.25 6.20 -23.54
N SER A 230 9.68 5.37 -22.69
CA SER A 230 10.29 5.00 -21.41
C SER A 230 11.63 4.30 -21.59
N ALA A 231 11.81 3.54 -22.67
CA ALA A 231 13.07 2.89 -23.01
C ALA A 231 14.22 3.90 -23.28
N LYS A 232 13.89 5.11 -23.75
CA LYS A 232 14.86 6.18 -24.01
C LYS A 232 15.37 6.85 -22.72
N LEU A 233 14.60 6.76 -21.64
CA LEU A 233 14.97 7.33 -20.33
C LEU A 233 15.96 6.46 -19.58
N TRP A 234 15.97 5.15 -19.86
CA TRP A 234 16.81 4.20 -19.13
C TRP A 234 18.31 4.51 -19.18
N PRO A 235 18.95 4.80 -20.35
CA PRO A 235 20.37 5.12 -20.40
C PRO A 235 20.76 6.34 -19.57
N GLN A 236 19.91 7.37 -19.55
CA GLN A 236 20.12 8.58 -18.75
C GLN A 236 20.02 8.30 -17.26
N LEU A 237 18.98 7.54 -16.85
CA LEU A 237 18.80 7.10 -15.48
C LEU A 237 19.98 6.24 -15.01
N GLN A 238 20.39 5.28 -15.83
CA GLN A 238 21.52 4.40 -15.56
C GLN A 238 22.82 5.19 -15.32
N GLN A 239 23.12 6.13 -16.20
CA GLN A 239 24.31 6.98 -16.08
C GLN A 239 24.26 7.87 -14.82
N ARG A 240 23.13 8.55 -14.56
CA ARG A 240 22.97 9.45 -13.41
C ARG A 240 23.06 8.71 -12.09
N SER A 241 22.47 7.51 -12.00
CA SER A 241 22.36 6.74 -10.78
C SER A 241 23.52 5.73 -10.58
N GLY A 242 24.47 5.64 -11.52
CA GLY A 242 25.58 4.68 -11.44
C GLY A 242 25.14 3.22 -11.51
N LEU A 243 23.95 2.95 -12.07
CA LEU A 243 23.38 1.60 -12.16
C LEU A 243 24.12 0.79 -13.23
N ASN A 244 24.86 -0.20 -12.80
CA ASN A 244 25.52 -1.14 -13.69
C ASN A 244 24.83 -2.51 -13.58
N HIS A 245 24.83 -3.26 -14.64
CA HIS A 245 24.33 -4.64 -14.59
C HIS A 245 25.44 -5.63 -14.24
N PRO A 246 25.06 -6.66 -13.49
CA PRO A 246 23.80 -6.92 -12.79
C PRO A 246 23.68 -6.15 -11.47
N TYR A 247 22.45 -5.80 -11.06
CA TYR A 247 22.21 -5.24 -9.74
C TYR A 247 20.95 -5.82 -9.08
N VAL A 248 20.95 -5.82 -7.76
CA VAL A 248 19.77 -6.12 -6.91
C VAL A 248 19.23 -4.82 -6.35
N LEU A 249 17.93 -4.58 -6.48
CA LEU A 249 17.27 -3.39 -5.95
C LEU A 249 16.44 -3.73 -4.71
N LEU A 250 16.69 -2.99 -3.62
CA LEU A 250 15.88 -2.99 -2.39
C LEU A 250 15.09 -1.69 -2.30
N PRO A 251 13.80 -1.71 -2.62
CA PRO A 251 12.96 -0.52 -2.49
C PRO A 251 12.51 -0.27 -1.05
N ALA A 252 12.12 0.96 -0.76
CA ALA A 252 11.51 1.39 0.50
C ALA A 252 12.35 1.02 1.74
N THR A 253 13.67 1.25 1.67
CA THR A 253 14.61 0.97 2.74
C THR A 253 14.28 1.82 3.99
N SER A 254 14.25 1.19 5.15
CA SER A 254 14.12 1.82 6.46
C SER A 254 15.50 1.85 7.17
N GLY A 255 15.59 2.52 8.33
CA GLY A 255 16.86 2.63 9.07
C GLY A 255 17.49 1.29 9.49
N PRO A 256 18.74 1.32 9.95
CA PRO A 256 19.49 0.13 10.37
C PRO A 256 18.77 -0.70 11.42
N GLY A 257 18.88 -2.03 11.33
CA GLY A 257 18.22 -2.97 12.25
C GLY A 257 16.71 -3.04 12.11
N SER A 258 16.13 -2.42 11.08
CA SER A 258 14.70 -2.45 10.84
C SER A 258 14.20 -3.82 10.37
N TYR A 259 12.88 -4.00 10.38
CA TYR A 259 12.24 -5.20 9.87
C TYR A 259 12.46 -5.42 8.37
N LYS A 260 12.93 -4.41 7.63
CA LYS A 260 13.22 -4.49 6.18
C LYS A 260 14.42 -5.36 5.83
N ASN A 261 15.34 -5.63 6.79
CA ASN A 261 16.35 -6.69 6.74
C ASN A 261 17.30 -6.66 5.53
N PRO A 262 17.85 -5.52 5.10
CA PRO A 262 18.80 -5.47 3.99
C PRO A 262 20.12 -6.21 4.30
N GLU A 263 20.43 -6.44 5.58
CA GLU A 263 21.57 -7.22 6.04
C GLU A 263 21.57 -8.64 5.46
N LEU A 264 20.40 -9.24 5.26
CA LEU A 264 20.27 -10.55 4.60
C LEU A 264 20.82 -10.51 3.17
N VAL A 265 20.50 -9.43 2.43
CA VAL A 265 20.97 -9.28 1.04
C VAL A 265 22.46 -9.01 1.00
N ALA A 266 22.95 -8.16 1.92
CA ALA A 266 24.38 -7.89 2.06
C ALA A 266 25.16 -9.17 2.34
N ALA A 267 24.68 -10.02 3.25
CA ALA A 267 25.29 -11.31 3.56
C ALA A 267 25.25 -12.27 2.35
N ALA A 268 24.12 -12.33 1.62
CA ALA A 268 24.00 -13.17 0.43
C ALA A 268 24.99 -12.75 -0.66
N LEU A 269 25.25 -11.45 -0.84
CA LEU A 269 26.18 -10.93 -1.83
C LEU A 269 27.67 -11.14 -1.46
N ALA A 270 27.97 -11.62 -0.25
CA ALA A 270 29.32 -12.09 0.14
C ALA A 270 29.66 -13.45 -0.47
N GLU A 271 28.64 -14.22 -0.85
CA GLU A 271 28.81 -15.58 -1.37
C GLU A 271 29.54 -15.61 -2.70
N HIS A 272 30.29 -16.71 -2.93
CA HIS A 272 31.09 -16.91 -4.15
C HIS A 272 30.24 -16.82 -5.43
N GLY A 273 30.77 -16.10 -6.43
CA GLY A 273 30.13 -15.93 -7.73
C GLY A 273 29.13 -14.78 -7.80
N LEU A 274 28.97 -13.95 -6.74
CA LEU A 274 28.05 -12.83 -6.69
C LEU A 274 28.74 -11.45 -6.58
N GLN A 275 30.08 -11.43 -6.69
CA GLN A 275 30.88 -10.22 -6.47
C GLN A 275 30.63 -9.12 -7.52
N GLN A 276 30.15 -9.47 -8.71
CA GLN A 276 29.81 -8.53 -9.78
C GLN A 276 28.45 -7.83 -9.57
N ILE A 277 27.64 -8.29 -8.60
CA ILE A 277 26.30 -7.73 -8.38
C ILE A 277 26.40 -6.46 -7.53
N GLN A 278 25.81 -5.37 -8.00
CA GLN A 278 25.60 -4.14 -7.20
C GLN A 278 24.38 -4.31 -6.28
N LEU A 279 24.45 -3.73 -5.09
CA LEU A 279 23.34 -3.55 -4.18
C LEU A 279 22.83 -2.10 -4.30
N VAL A 280 21.60 -1.92 -4.70
CA VAL A 280 20.96 -0.60 -4.83
C VAL A 280 19.89 -0.46 -3.77
N LEU A 281 20.03 0.56 -2.93
CA LEU A 281 19.05 0.92 -1.90
C LEU A 281 18.26 2.15 -2.35
N SER A 282 16.94 2.11 -2.14
CA SER A 282 16.05 3.25 -2.40
C SER A 282 15.09 3.44 -1.24
N GLY A 283 14.79 4.69 -0.88
CA GLY A 283 13.89 5.05 0.21
C GLY A 283 14.48 6.12 1.14
N LEU A 284 13.67 6.61 2.07
CA LEU A 284 14.00 7.76 2.92
C LEU A 284 15.24 7.56 3.81
N ALA A 285 15.53 6.34 4.24
CA ALA A 285 16.66 6.01 5.11
C ALA A 285 17.79 5.28 4.37
N ALA A 286 17.80 5.28 3.03
CA ALA A 286 18.73 4.49 2.24
C ALA A 286 20.20 4.90 2.46
N GLU A 287 20.48 6.21 2.60
CA GLU A 287 21.84 6.70 2.83
C GLU A 287 22.42 6.22 4.18
N THR A 288 21.67 6.43 5.27
CA THR A 288 22.07 5.97 6.61
C THR A 288 22.25 4.46 6.64
N HIS A 289 21.38 3.72 5.97
CA HIS A 289 21.45 2.27 5.91
C HIS A 289 22.65 1.79 5.10
N CYS A 290 22.93 2.42 3.96
CA CYS A 290 24.11 2.11 3.13
C CYS A 290 25.40 2.28 3.93
N ALA A 291 25.56 3.39 4.66
CA ALA A 291 26.72 3.62 5.50
C ALA A 291 26.92 2.49 6.53
N THR A 292 25.85 2.13 7.26
CA THR A 292 25.90 1.02 8.24
C THR A 292 26.23 -0.33 7.58
N LEU A 293 25.66 -0.61 6.40
CA LEU A 293 25.96 -1.85 5.68
C LEU A 293 27.42 -1.91 5.23
N LEU A 294 28.01 -0.80 4.79
CA LEU A 294 29.42 -0.76 4.38
C LEU A 294 30.38 -0.99 5.55
N GLU A 295 30.02 -0.55 6.77
CA GLU A 295 30.78 -0.84 7.99
C GLU A 295 30.71 -2.33 8.34
N GLN A 296 29.52 -2.94 8.26
CA GLN A 296 29.31 -4.34 8.64
C GLN A 296 29.75 -5.33 7.55
N PHE A 297 29.66 -4.93 6.29
CA PHE A 297 29.93 -5.76 5.10
C PHE A 297 30.93 -5.09 4.16
N PRO A 298 32.23 -5.06 4.49
CA PRO A 298 33.26 -4.36 3.70
C PRO A 298 33.34 -4.80 2.23
N HIS A 299 32.94 -6.04 1.93
CA HIS A 299 32.90 -6.56 0.56
C HIS A 299 31.93 -5.79 -0.37
N LEU A 300 31.01 -4.97 0.18
CA LEU A 300 30.12 -4.11 -0.59
C LEU A 300 30.76 -2.77 -0.99
N GLN A 301 31.97 -2.49 -0.52
CA GLN A 301 32.67 -1.25 -0.87
C GLN A 301 32.77 -1.08 -2.39
N GLY A 302 32.32 0.09 -2.89
CA GLY A 302 32.29 0.41 -4.32
C GLY A 302 31.15 -0.23 -5.11
N ARG A 303 30.29 -1.05 -4.49
CA ARG A 303 29.14 -1.68 -5.16
C ARG A 303 27.80 -1.60 -4.39
N CYS A 304 27.75 -0.88 -3.26
CA CYS A 304 26.52 -0.48 -2.61
C CYS A 304 26.20 0.96 -3.03
N LEU A 305 25.03 1.17 -3.60
CA LEU A 305 24.57 2.45 -4.14
C LEU A 305 23.28 2.88 -3.47
N VAL A 306 23.11 4.18 -3.33
CA VAL A 306 21.83 4.79 -2.95
C VAL A 306 21.29 5.55 -4.14
N ALA A 307 20.02 5.31 -4.49
CA ALA A 307 19.38 6.00 -5.59
C ALA A 307 17.95 6.44 -5.22
N GLY A 308 17.66 7.73 -5.47
CA GLY A 308 16.31 8.28 -5.43
C GLY A 308 15.68 8.21 -6.81
N PHE A 309 14.41 7.81 -6.86
CA PHE A 309 13.65 7.63 -8.09
C PHE A 309 12.30 8.33 -8.02
N THR A 310 11.88 8.96 -9.10
CA THR A 310 10.46 9.20 -9.37
C THR A 310 9.76 7.85 -9.63
N ASP A 311 8.43 7.81 -9.62
CA ASP A 311 7.70 6.55 -9.85
C ASP A 311 8.00 5.93 -11.22
N LEU A 312 8.13 6.75 -12.27
CA LEU A 312 8.53 6.29 -13.60
C LEU A 312 9.95 5.72 -13.60
N GLU A 313 10.88 6.39 -12.94
CA GLU A 313 12.26 5.92 -12.82
C GLU A 313 12.37 4.66 -11.97
N LEU A 314 11.56 4.56 -10.90
CA LEU A 314 11.48 3.35 -10.08
C LEU A 314 10.96 2.16 -10.88
N ALA A 315 9.94 2.37 -11.73
CA ALA A 315 9.44 1.32 -12.61
C ALA A 315 10.51 0.84 -13.60
N LEU A 316 11.31 1.77 -14.16
CA LEU A 316 12.45 1.41 -15.02
C LEU A 316 13.55 0.68 -14.22
N ALA A 317 13.88 1.16 -13.02
CA ALA A 317 14.86 0.52 -12.16
C ALA A 317 14.41 -0.89 -11.74
N TYR A 318 13.13 -1.10 -11.44
CA TYR A 318 12.57 -2.43 -11.23
C TYR A 318 12.76 -3.33 -12.44
N ARG A 319 12.36 -2.86 -13.61
CA ARG A 319 12.39 -3.63 -14.87
C ARG A 319 13.79 -4.11 -15.23
N HIS A 320 14.80 -3.30 -15.00
CA HIS A 320 16.18 -3.57 -15.38
C HIS A 320 17.03 -4.24 -14.30
N ALA A 321 16.49 -4.43 -13.08
CA ALA A 321 17.17 -5.16 -12.02
C ALA A 321 17.36 -6.64 -12.38
N LEU A 322 18.47 -7.24 -11.95
CA LEU A 322 18.62 -8.69 -11.91
C LEU A 322 17.51 -9.32 -11.08
N ALA A 323 17.26 -8.73 -9.91
CA ALA A 323 16.14 -9.01 -9.05
C ALA A 323 15.77 -7.79 -8.19
N VAL A 324 14.49 -7.63 -7.92
CA VAL A 324 13.99 -6.79 -6.82
C VAL A 324 13.82 -7.70 -5.62
N VAL A 325 14.43 -7.36 -4.50
CA VAL A 325 14.40 -8.19 -3.29
C VAL A 325 13.68 -7.45 -2.16
N LEU A 326 12.69 -8.11 -1.57
CA LEU A 326 12.01 -7.65 -0.37
C LEU A 326 12.30 -8.63 0.77
N PRO A 327 13.39 -8.43 1.52
CA PRO A 327 13.85 -9.36 2.53
C PRO A 327 13.18 -9.15 3.90
N SER A 328 12.10 -8.36 3.94
CA SER A 328 11.40 -7.94 5.16
C SER A 328 10.93 -9.12 6.00
N ARG A 329 11.15 -9.06 7.31
CA ARG A 329 10.66 -10.06 8.27
C ARG A 329 9.14 -10.00 8.50
N ILE A 330 8.57 -8.81 8.31
CA ILE A 330 7.14 -8.53 8.49
C ILE A 330 6.72 -7.48 7.46
N GLU A 331 5.53 -7.64 6.89
CA GLU A 331 4.85 -6.67 6.01
C GLU A 331 3.35 -6.75 6.20
N GLY A 332 2.66 -5.62 6.04
CA GLY A 332 1.21 -5.61 5.98
C GLY A 332 0.69 -6.26 4.70
N PHE A 333 1.28 -5.89 3.55
CA PHE A 333 0.98 -6.50 2.25
C PHE A 333 2.24 -6.66 1.40
N GLY A 334 2.91 -5.56 1.03
CA GLY A 334 4.09 -5.60 0.17
C GLY A 334 3.85 -4.91 -1.17
N LEU A 335 3.36 -3.67 -1.13
CA LEU A 335 3.15 -2.83 -2.33
C LEU A 335 4.34 -2.83 -3.29
N PRO A 336 5.61 -2.65 -2.84
CA PRO A 336 6.74 -2.67 -3.75
C PRO A 336 6.91 -3.99 -4.52
N ALA A 337 6.44 -5.14 -3.97
CA ALA A 337 6.48 -6.40 -4.71
C ALA A 337 5.54 -6.37 -5.92
N ILE A 338 4.31 -5.91 -5.74
CA ILE A 338 3.33 -5.86 -6.83
C ILE A 338 3.65 -4.76 -7.83
N GLU A 339 4.24 -3.64 -7.41
CA GLU A 339 4.76 -2.59 -8.30
C GLU A 339 5.89 -3.11 -9.18
N ALA A 340 6.84 -3.83 -8.59
CA ALA A 340 7.94 -4.45 -9.33
C ALA A 340 7.44 -5.54 -10.29
N LEU A 341 6.49 -6.39 -9.88
CA LEU A 341 5.84 -7.35 -10.79
C LEU A 341 5.16 -6.67 -11.97
N ALA A 342 4.43 -5.57 -11.72
CA ALA A 342 3.76 -4.79 -12.76
C ALA A 342 4.73 -4.14 -13.73
N SER A 343 5.93 -3.78 -13.25
CA SER A 343 7.03 -3.25 -14.08
C SER A 343 7.78 -4.33 -14.88
N GLY A 344 7.42 -5.62 -14.70
CA GLY A 344 8.05 -6.75 -15.38
C GLY A 344 9.32 -7.27 -14.73
N ALA A 345 9.59 -6.90 -13.47
CA ALA A 345 10.75 -7.34 -12.72
C ALA A 345 10.66 -8.80 -12.28
N THR A 346 11.82 -9.43 -12.06
CA THR A 346 11.93 -10.64 -11.24
C THR A 346 11.95 -10.23 -9.77
N VAL A 347 11.01 -10.72 -8.98
CA VAL A 347 10.84 -10.32 -7.59
C VAL A 347 11.09 -11.51 -6.68
N LEU A 348 11.99 -11.35 -5.71
CA LEU A 348 12.25 -12.32 -4.65
C LEU A 348 11.74 -11.74 -3.33
N VAL A 349 10.94 -12.48 -2.60
CA VAL A 349 10.32 -12.02 -1.35
C VAL A 349 10.71 -12.90 -0.19
N ALA A 350 10.92 -12.32 0.98
CA ALA A 350 11.08 -13.10 2.19
C ALA A 350 9.80 -13.88 2.53
N ASP A 351 9.95 -15.01 3.22
CA ASP A 351 8.83 -15.86 3.61
C ASP A 351 8.04 -15.26 4.79
N ALA A 352 7.56 -14.01 4.62
CA ALA A 352 6.71 -13.27 5.54
C ALA A 352 5.26 -13.24 5.04
N ARG A 353 4.28 -13.21 5.96
CA ARG A 353 2.85 -13.39 5.62
C ARG A 353 2.36 -12.43 4.53
N GLY A 354 2.48 -11.11 4.71
CA GLY A 354 2.02 -10.13 3.73
C GLY A 354 2.71 -10.28 2.37
N LEU A 355 4.03 -10.58 2.37
CA LEU A 355 4.78 -10.81 1.14
C LEU A 355 4.37 -12.10 0.42
N ARG A 356 3.97 -13.16 1.16
CA ARG A 356 3.39 -14.37 0.57
C ARG A 356 2.11 -14.04 -0.19
N GLU A 357 1.28 -13.15 0.36
CA GLU A 357 0.03 -12.70 -0.27
C GLU A 357 0.31 -11.83 -1.48
N ALA A 358 1.19 -10.83 -1.38
CA ALA A 358 1.56 -9.98 -2.50
C ALA A 358 2.09 -10.81 -3.67
N GLY A 359 3.02 -11.70 -3.40
CA GLY A 359 3.64 -12.56 -4.41
C GLY A 359 2.75 -13.67 -4.93
N ALA A 360 1.91 -14.28 -4.09
CA ALA A 360 0.95 -15.36 -4.39
C ALA A 360 1.42 -16.38 -5.44
N GLY A 361 2.67 -16.87 -5.29
CA GLY A 361 3.29 -17.83 -6.20
C GLY A 361 3.92 -17.23 -7.46
N ALA A 362 3.85 -15.91 -7.67
CA ALA A 362 4.59 -15.20 -8.71
C ALA A 362 6.02 -14.82 -8.28
N CYS A 363 6.22 -14.65 -6.97
CA CYS A 363 7.51 -14.35 -6.38
C CYS A 363 8.09 -15.60 -5.70
N PRO A 364 9.29 -16.07 -6.08
CA PRO A 364 10.03 -17.03 -5.29
C PRO A 364 10.24 -16.51 -3.86
N ARG A 365 10.08 -17.41 -2.90
CA ARG A 365 10.25 -17.08 -1.49
C ARG A 365 11.66 -17.47 -1.03
N VAL A 366 12.23 -16.59 -0.21
CA VAL A 366 13.55 -16.80 0.40
C VAL A 366 13.44 -16.76 1.92
N SER A 367 14.36 -17.39 2.59
CA SER A 367 14.46 -17.37 4.05
C SER A 367 14.61 -15.93 4.56
N THR A 368 14.04 -15.63 5.73
CA THR A 368 14.24 -14.34 6.42
C THR A 368 15.56 -14.26 7.20
N SER A 369 16.27 -15.39 7.34
CA SER A 369 17.46 -15.50 8.19
C SER A 369 18.64 -16.24 7.54
N ASP A 370 18.40 -17.00 6.46
CA ASP A 370 19.45 -17.74 5.76
C ASP A 370 19.79 -17.03 4.43
N PRO A 371 20.97 -16.36 4.34
CA PRO A 371 21.40 -15.68 3.13
C PRO A 371 21.77 -16.65 1.99
N THR A 372 22.06 -17.91 2.27
CA THR A 372 22.47 -18.89 1.25
C THR A 372 21.33 -19.22 0.30
N ASP A 373 20.09 -19.21 0.80
CA ASP A 373 18.88 -19.41 -0.01
C ASP A 373 18.72 -18.27 -1.05
N LEU A 374 18.85 -17.01 -0.63
CA LEU A 374 18.85 -15.86 -1.53
C LEU A 374 20.02 -15.93 -2.54
N ALA A 375 21.23 -16.29 -2.07
CA ALA A 375 22.41 -16.43 -2.92
C ALA A 375 22.21 -17.50 -4.01
N ALA A 376 21.55 -18.61 -3.69
CA ALA A 376 21.22 -19.65 -4.66
C ALA A 376 20.31 -19.12 -5.77
N TRP A 377 19.25 -18.35 -5.41
CA TRP A 377 18.39 -17.70 -6.39
C TRP A 377 19.14 -16.70 -7.28
N LEU A 378 20.01 -15.87 -6.71
CA LEU A 378 20.79 -14.89 -7.46
C LEU A 378 21.74 -15.58 -8.48
N ARG A 379 22.40 -16.69 -8.07
CA ARG A 379 23.22 -17.51 -9.00
C ARG A 379 22.37 -18.05 -10.16
N LEU A 380 21.20 -18.61 -9.86
CA LEU A 380 20.29 -19.13 -10.89
C LEU A 380 19.85 -18.03 -11.87
N LEU A 381 19.65 -16.80 -11.40
CA LEU A 381 19.31 -15.65 -12.25
C LEU A 381 20.50 -15.14 -13.08
N LEU A 382 21.75 -15.40 -12.67
CA LEU A 382 22.95 -15.10 -13.45
C LEU A 382 23.26 -16.17 -14.50
N ASP A 383 22.88 -17.41 -14.26
CA ASP A 383 23.14 -18.54 -15.18
C ASP A 383 22.27 -18.44 -16.42
N ASN A 384 22.91 -18.32 -17.58
CA ASN A 384 22.27 -17.99 -18.84
C ASN A 384 21.41 -19.11 -19.45
N PRO A 385 21.72 -20.41 -19.39
CA PRO A 385 20.90 -21.45 -20.01
C PRO A 385 19.55 -21.67 -19.31
N SER A 386 19.54 -21.66 -17.99
CA SER A 386 18.31 -21.87 -17.18
C SER A 386 17.46 -20.61 -17.04
N ARG A 387 18.07 -19.44 -17.13
CA ARG A 387 17.47 -18.12 -16.90
C ARG A 387 16.25 -17.86 -17.81
N ALA A 388 16.36 -18.11 -19.10
CA ALA A 388 15.31 -17.75 -20.07
C ALA A 388 14.00 -18.52 -19.81
N TRP A 389 14.08 -19.81 -19.46
CA TRP A 389 12.89 -20.59 -19.10
C TRP A 389 12.28 -20.09 -17.78
N LEU A 390 13.12 -19.91 -16.75
CA LEU A 390 12.70 -19.42 -15.44
C LEU A 390 12.01 -18.08 -15.53
N LEU A 391 12.60 -17.10 -16.22
CA LEU A 391 12.02 -15.76 -16.37
C LEU A 391 10.67 -15.83 -17.09
N ARG A 392 10.52 -16.61 -18.15
CA ARG A 392 9.21 -16.81 -18.82
C ARG A 392 8.18 -17.44 -17.89
N HIS A 393 8.58 -18.37 -17.04
CA HIS A 393 7.69 -18.98 -16.04
C HIS A 393 7.23 -17.96 -15.01
N LEU A 394 8.15 -17.21 -14.41
CA LEU A 394 7.85 -16.17 -13.40
C LEU A 394 7.00 -15.05 -13.99
N GLN A 395 7.27 -14.59 -15.22
CA GLN A 395 6.47 -13.58 -15.89
C GLN A 395 5.02 -14.01 -16.12
N ARG A 396 4.78 -15.27 -16.53
CA ARG A 396 3.41 -15.80 -16.66
C ARG A 396 2.68 -15.81 -15.31
N ARG A 397 3.36 -16.22 -14.24
CA ARG A 397 2.80 -16.20 -12.89
C ARG A 397 2.52 -14.77 -12.40
N ALA A 398 3.42 -13.82 -12.72
CA ALA A 398 3.23 -12.40 -12.43
C ALA A 398 1.98 -11.85 -13.13
N GLN A 399 1.80 -12.13 -14.44
CA GLN A 399 0.61 -11.71 -15.18
C GLN A 399 -0.68 -12.27 -14.58
N GLN A 400 -0.71 -13.55 -14.20
CA GLN A 400 -1.85 -14.17 -13.53
C GLN A 400 -2.14 -13.48 -12.18
N ARG A 401 -1.10 -13.17 -11.39
CA ARG A 401 -1.26 -12.47 -10.12
C ARG A 401 -1.81 -11.05 -10.32
N LEU A 402 -1.26 -10.30 -11.25
CA LEU A 402 -1.67 -8.91 -11.53
C LEU A 402 -3.11 -8.80 -12.03
N GLN A 403 -3.64 -9.80 -12.73
CA GLN A 403 -5.06 -9.86 -13.11
C GLN A 403 -5.99 -9.88 -11.88
N GLN A 404 -5.52 -10.40 -10.75
CA GLN A 404 -6.28 -10.44 -9.50
C GLN A 404 -6.19 -9.13 -8.70
N LEU A 405 -5.30 -8.20 -9.05
CA LEU A 405 -5.02 -6.98 -8.31
C LEU A 405 -5.48 -5.76 -9.10
N HIS A 406 -6.62 -5.19 -8.72
CA HIS A 406 -7.14 -4.00 -9.40
C HIS A 406 -6.97 -2.75 -8.53
N PRO A 407 -6.39 -1.65 -9.06
CA PRO A 407 -6.11 -0.45 -8.26
C PRO A 407 -7.37 0.22 -7.68
N ASP A 408 -8.52 0.08 -8.32
CA ASP A 408 -9.75 0.72 -7.87
C ASP A 408 -10.50 -0.10 -6.78
N LEU A 409 -10.15 -1.39 -6.59
CA LEU A 409 -10.95 -2.28 -5.75
C LEU A 409 -11.00 -1.83 -4.29
N LEU A 410 -9.87 -1.36 -3.75
CA LEU A 410 -9.79 -0.89 -2.37
C LEU A 410 -10.67 0.36 -2.12
N GLY A 411 -10.67 1.30 -3.07
CA GLY A 411 -11.54 2.48 -3.02
C GLY A 411 -13.03 2.12 -3.05
N LEU A 412 -13.42 1.17 -3.91
CA LEU A 412 -14.80 0.67 -3.98
C LEU A 412 -15.20 -0.09 -2.70
N ALA A 413 -14.28 -0.86 -2.13
CA ALA A 413 -14.50 -1.57 -0.87
C ALA A 413 -14.77 -0.62 0.30
N LEU A 414 -14.03 0.48 0.40
CA LEU A 414 -14.27 1.52 1.41
C LEU A 414 -15.65 2.18 1.24
N LEU A 415 -16.08 2.48 0.01
CA LEU A 415 -17.40 3.04 -0.25
C LEU A 415 -18.52 2.07 0.18
N ALA A 416 -18.37 0.79 -0.12
CA ALA A 416 -19.32 -0.25 0.29
C ALA A 416 -19.41 -0.39 1.81
N LEU A 417 -18.28 -0.38 2.50
CA LEU A 417 -18.23 -0.43 3.97
C LEU A 417 -18.79 0.84 4.62
N ALA A 418 -18.55 2.02 4.03
CA ALA A 418 -19.12 3.27 4.51
C ALA A 418 -20.67 3.22 4.49
N ARG A 419 -21.28 2.68 3.42
CA ARG A 419 -22.73 2.45 3.37
C ARG A 419 -23.20 1.48 4.46
N GLN A 420 -22.46 0.40 4.71
CA GLN A 420 -22.79 -0.55 5.77
C GLN A 420 -22.72 0.07 7.17
N CYS A 421 -21.83 1.05 7.41
CA CYS A 421 -21.80 1.78 8.67
C CYS A 421 -23.14 2.47 8.94
N CYS A 422 -23.73 3.11 7.92
CA CYS A 422 -24.98 3.86 8.03
C CYS A 422 -26.23 2.97 8.00
N GLY A 423 -26.16 1.76 7.42
CA GLY A 423 -27.33 0.89 7.21
C GLY A 423 -27.74 0.01 8.40
N ARG A 424 -26.99 -0.01 9.49
CA ARG A 424 -27.31 -0.81 10.70
C ARG A 424 -28.16 -0.11 11.76
N ALA A 425 -28.57 1.14 11.52
CA ALA A 425 -29.38 1.90 12.47
C ALA A 425 -30.88 1.53 12.47
N THR A 426 -31.30 0.50 11.74
CA THR A 426 -32.72 0.10 11.59
C THR A 426 -32.94 -1.40 11.79
N ASN A 427 -32.36 -1.99 12.86
CA ASN A 427 -32.84 -3.28 13.38
C ASN A 427 -32.76 -3.29 14.90
#